data_4d4aba49703d60da302e93e5ff4d76fe
#
_entry.id   4d4aba49703d60da302e93e5ff4d76fe
#
_cell.length_a   1.000
_cell.length_b   1.000
_cell.length_c   1.000
_cell.angle_alpha   90.00
_cell.angle_beta   90.00
_cell.angle_gamma   90.00
#
_symmetry.space_group_name_H-M   'P 1'
#
loop_
_entity.id
_entity.type
_entity.pdbx_description
1 polymer ?
#
loop_
_entity_poly.entity_id
_entity_poly.type
_entity_poly.pdbx_seq_one_letter_code
_entity_poly.pdbx_strand_id
1 'polypeptide(L)'
;ATFGAVVDQLAHVGGRVILTGMGKSGYIARKIAATMASTGTLAVYVHPAEAAHGDLGMISKNDAVIAISNSGETTEMADIIDYVKRFQIPLIALTSQRDSTLGKRGDQVLVLPPHREACPIGLAPTTSTTATLALGDALAMALMVRKGFTKQDFGVFHPVSYTHLRAHET
;
A
#
# COMPACT_ATOMS: atom_id res chain seq x y z
N ALA A 1 -16.81 7.24 2.34
CA ALA A 1 -16.06 8.47 2.69
C ALA A 1 -14.60 8.17 3.04
N THR A 2 -14.22 6.93 3.03
CA THR A 2 -12.93 6.50 3.57
C THR A 2 -11.76 6.73 2.60
N PHE A 3 -11.97 6.55 1.28
CA PHE A 3 -10.88 6.68 0.30
C PHE A 3 -10.27 8.09 0.27
N GLY A 4 -11.10 9.12 0.17
CA GLY A 4 -10.62 10.52 0.18
C GLY A 4 -9.88 10.88 1.47
N ALA A 5 -10.38 10.42 2.63
CA ALA A 5 -9.73 10.64 3.91
C ALA A 5 -8.35 9.94 4.00
N VAL A 6 -8.21 8.73 3.42
CA VAL A 6 -6.92 8.04 3.31
C VAL A 6 -5.96 8.83 2.42
N VAL A 7 -6.43 9.30 1.26
CA VAL A 7 -5.61 10.16 0.36
C VAL A 7 -5.13 11.41 1.08
N ASP A 8 -6.03 12.10 1.76
CA ASP A 8 -5.68 13.32 2.50
C ASP A 8 -4.67 13.03 3.62
N GLN A 9 -4.86 11.96 4.39
CA GLN A 9 -3.93 11.56 5.43
C GLN A 9 -2.55 11.26 4.87
N LEU A 10 -2.47 10.41 3.83
CA LEU A 10 -1.20 10.00 3.22
C LEU A 10 -0.48 11.14 2.49
N ALA A 11 -1.21 12.11 1.95
CA ALA A 11 -0.62 13.28 1.32
C ALA A 11 0.13 14.19 2.31
N HIS A 12 -0.24 14.16 3.60
CA HIS A 12 0.36 14.97 4.66
C HIS A 12 1.35 14.20 5.54
N VAL A 13 1.65 12.93 5.21
CA VAL A 13 2.68 12.16 5.92
C VAL A 13 4.04 12.80 5.73
N GLY A 14 4.71 13.12 6.83
CA GLY A 14 6.04 13.73 6.80
C GLY A 14 7.19 12.77 6.49
N GLY A 15 6.93 11.46 6.56
CA GLY A 15 7.87 10.38 6.26
C GLY A 15 7.45 9.60 5.01
N ARG A 16 7.48 8.28 5.13
CA ARG A 16 7.19 7.33 4.04
C ARG A 16 5.84 6.66 4.23
N VAL A 17 5.30 6.13 3.15
CA VAL A 17 4.23 5.14 3.19
C VAL A 17 4.85 3.76 3.23
N ILE A 18 4.69 3.07 4.33
CA ILE A 18 5.15 1.69 4.52
C ILE A 18 4.03 0.75 4.09
N LEU A 19 4.30 -0.12 3.14
CA LEU A 19 3.36 -1.16 2.74
C LEU A 19 3.80 -2.50 3.31
N THR A 20 2.85 -3.29 3.80
CA THR A 20 3.13 -4.61 4.37
C THR A 20 2.03 -5.60 4.04
N GLY A 21 2.37 -6.89 3.99
CA GLY A 21 1.46 -8.00 3.71
C GLY A 21 2.21 -9.29 3.49
N MET A 22 1.56 -10.43 3.71
CA MET A 22 2.14 -11.77 3.53
C MET A 22 1.78 -12.39 2.18
N GLY A 23 2.66 -13.25 1.70
CA GLY A 23 2.43 -14.07 0.51
C GLY A 23 2.02 -13.25 -0.73
N LYS A 24 0.89 -13.58 -1.34
CA LYS A 24 0.38 -12.88 -2.53
C LYS A 24 0.07 -11.40 -2.22
N SER A 25 -0.48 -11.10 -1.05
CA SER A 25 -0.71 -9.73 -0.60
C SER A 25 0.61 -8.94 -0.48
N GLY A 26 1.68 -9.59 -0.07
CA GLY A 26 3.02 -9.00 -0.01
C GLY A 26 3.57 -8.63 -1.40
N TYR A 27 3.38 -9.47 -2.41
CA TYR A 27 3.77 -9.13 -3.79
C TYR A 27 2.97 -7.94 -4.32
N ILE A 28 1.68 -7.88 -4.04
CA ILE A 28 0.85 -6.73 -4.39
C ILE A 28 1.30 -5.47 -3.65
N ALA A 29 1.60 -5.57 -2.35
CA ALA A 29 2.13 -4.47 -1.54
C ALA A 29 3.43 -3.91 -2.14
N ARG A 30 4.37 -4.78 -2.55
CA ARG A 30 5.62 -4.37 -3.21
C ARG A 30 5.35 -3.61 -4.52
N LYS A 31 4.42 -4.09 -5.34
CA LYS A 31 4.06 -3.40 -6.60
C LYS A 31 3.45 -2.03 -6.32
N ILE A 32 2.54 -1.92 -5.37
CA ILE A 32 1.91 -0.64 -5.00
C ILE A 32 2.97 0.33 -4.46
N ALA A 33 3.89 -0.13 -3.61
CA ALA A 33 4.99 0.68 -3.10
C ALA A 33 5.86 1.23 -4.25
N ALA A 34 6.21 0.38 -5.21
CA ALA A 34 6.98 0.79 -6.38
C ALA A 34 6.23 1.82 -7.24
N THR A 35 4.91 1.64 -7.44
CA THR A 35 4.08 2.61 -8.16
C THR A 35 4.03 3.96 -7.42
N MET A 36 3.80 3.96 -6.10
CA MET A 36 3.80 5.18 -5.29
C MET A 36 5.14 5.90 -5.37
N ALA A 37 6.25 5.19 -5.22
CA ALA A 37 7.60 5.76 -5.28
C ALA A 37 7.88 6.40 -6.64
N SER A 38 7.48 5.73 -7.74
CA SER A 38 7.67 6.22 -9.10
C SER A 38 6.74 7.39 -9.49
N THR A 39 5.74 7.66 -8.68
CA THR A 39 4.74 8.74 -8.90
C THR A 39 4.76 9.81 -7.80
N GLY A 40 5.89 9.96 -7.09
CA GLY A 40 6.15 11.09 -6.19
C GLY A 40 5.70 10.87 -4.75
N THR A 41 5.27 9.66 -4.36
CA THR A 41 5.02 9.32 -2.96
C THR A 41 6.10 8.37 -2.47
N LEU A 42 6.94 8.84 -1.54
CA LEU A 42 7.98 8.01 -0.96
C LEU A 42 7.36 6.81 -0.24
N ALA A 43 7.56 5.63 -0.79
CA ALA A 43 6.96 4.39 -0.29
C ALA A 43 7.94 3.22 -0.34
N VAL A 44 7.86 2.35 0.65
CA VAL A 44 8.68 1.13 0.73
C VAL A 44 7.85 -0.04 1.26
N TYR A 45 8.27 -1.26 0.95
CA TYR A 45 7.68 -2.46 1.48
C TYR A 45 8.50 -3.00 2.66
N VAL A 46 7.82 -3.39 3.73
CA VAL A 46 8.41 -4.10 4.89
C VAL A 46 7.73 -5.45 5.02
N HIS A 47 8.52 -6.52 5.05
CA HIS A 47 8.01 -7.87 5.16
C HIS A 47 7.59 -8.15 6.61
N PRO A 48 6.37 -8.65 6.89
CA PRO A 48 5.90 -8.83 8.27
C PRO A 48 6.78 -9.77 9.10
N ALA A 49 7.22 -10.89 8.54
CA ALA A 49 8.08 -11.83 9.26
C ALA A 49 9.46 -11.23 9.57
N GLU A 50 10.06 -10.49 8.63
CA GLU A 50 11.35 -9.82 8.87
C GLU A 50 11.20 -8.67 9.88
N ALA A 51 10.04 -8.04 9.93
CA ALA A 51 9.74 -7.02 10.92
C ALA A 51 9.90 -7.55 12.35
N ALA A 52 9.40 -8.76 12.64
CA ALA A 52 9.56 -9.44 13.93
C ALA A 52 11.03 -9.74 14.28
N HIS A 53 11.94 -9.69 13.30
CA HIS A 53 13.36 -9.96 13.46
C HIS A 53 14.26 -8.71 13.32
N GLY A 54 13.69 -7.51 13.46
CA GLY A 54 14.44 -6.27 13.53
C GLY A 54 14.01 -5.18 12.54
N ASP A 55 13.33 -5.53 11.43
CA ASP A 55 12.93 -4.56 10.40
C ASP A 55 11.79 -3.62 10.87
N LEU A 56 11.23 -3.80 12.08
CA LEU A 56 10.44 -2.75 12.73
C LEU A 56 11.23 -1.44 12.86
N GLY A 57 12.55 -1.51 12.98
CA GLY A 57 13.44 -0.35 12.98
C GLY A 57 13.42 0.46 11.67
N MET A 58 12.90 -0.10 10.58
CA MET A 58 12.70 0.63 9.33
C MET A 58 11.47 1.55 9.37
N ILE A 59 10.60 1.44 10.37
CA ILE A 59 9.36 2.21 10.47
C ILE A 59 9.56 3.34 11.48
N SER A 60 9.44 4.58 11.02
CA SER A 60 9.60 5.78 11.84
C SER A 60 8.26 6.36 12.30
N LYS A 61 8.29 7.23 13.32
CA LYS A 61 7.09 7.91 13.82
C LYS A 61 6.44 8.85 12.81
N ASN A 62 7.18 9.27 11.79
CA ASN A 62 6.70 10.17 10.76
C ASN A 62 6.11 9.42 9.55
N ASP A 63 6.18 8.09 9.54
CA ASP A 63 5.63 7.25 8.48
C ASP A 63 4.12 7.00 8.68
N ALA A 64 3.48 6.43 7.66
CA ALA A 64 2.17 5.80 7.77
C ALA A 64 2.26 4.37 7.22
N VAL A 65 1.45 3.46 7.74
CA VAL A 65 1.48 2.05 7.34
C VAL A 65 0.19 1.66 6.64
N ILE A 66 0.30 1.04 5.48
CA ILE A 66 -0.80 0.35 4.78
C ILE A 66 -0.58 -1.15 4.94
N ALA A 67 -1.42 -1.79 5.73
CA ALA A 67 -1.38 -3.22 5.98
C ALA A 67 -2.42 -3.94 5.10
N ILE A 68 -1.98 -4.91 4.32
CA ILE A 68 -2.79 -5.61 3.32
C ILE A 68 -2.99 -7.07 3.72
N SER A 69 -4.23 -7.44 4.00
CA SER A 69 -4.64 -8.82 4.24
C SER A 69 -6.10 -9.02 3.81
N ASN A 70 -6.33 -9.93 2.87
CA ASN A 70 -7.69 -10.18 2.36
C ASN A 70 -8.63 -10.63 3.48
N SER A 71 -8.23 -11.61 4.31
CA SER A 71 -9.00 -12.05 5.47
C SER A 71 -8.95 -11.07 6.64
N GLY A 72 -7.88 -10.29 6.74
CA GLY A 72 -7.60 -9.44 7.90
C GLY A 72 -7.16 -10.20 9.16
N GLU A 73 -6.88 -11.51 9.04
CA GLU A 73 -6.53 -12.41 10.15
C GLU A 73 -5.12 -13.00 10.02
N THR A 74 -4.24 -12.34 9.25
CA THR A 74 -2.84 -12.78 9.05
C THR A 74 -2.05 -12.56 10.34
N THR A 75 -1.69 -13.63 11.03
CA THR A 75 -1.05 -13.59 12.36
C THR A 75 0.35 -12.98 12.34
N GLU A 76 1.09 -13.19 11.26
CA GLU A 76 2.44 -12.65 11.06
C GLU A 76 2.49 -11.11 11.03
N MET A 77 1.35 -10.45 10.88
CA MET A 77 1.28 -8.98 10.90
C MET A 77 1.10 -8.40 12.30
N ALA A 78 0.93 -9.25 13.32
CA ALA A 78 0.64 -8.80 14.68
C ALA A 78 1.71 -7.85 15.22
N ASP A 79 2.99 -8.18 15.06
CA ASP A 79 4.11 -7.38 15.58
C ASP A 79 4.18 -5.99 14.95
N ILE A 80 3.96 -5.88 13.62
CA ILE A 80 3.87 -4.57 12.95
C ILE A 80 2.67 -3.77 13.47
N ILE A 81 1.50 -4.41 13.59
CA ILE A 81 0.28 -3.75 14.07
C ILE A 81 0.48 -3.25 15.50
N ASP A 82 1.04 -4.07 16.37
CA ASP A 82 1.30 -3.69 17.77
C ASP A 82 2.31 -2.55 17.86
N TYR A 83 3.37 -2.61 17.06
CA TYR A 83 4.39 -1.57 17.00
C TYR A 83 3.78 -0.22 16.56
N VAL A 84 3.05 -0.18 15.43
CA VAL A 84 2.50 1.08 14.92
C VAL A 84 1.44 1.66 15.87
N LYS A 85 0.64 0.82 16.52
CA LYS A 85 -0.34 1.28 17.53
C LYS A 85 0.35 1.83 18.76
N ARG A 86 1.41 1.16 19.25
CA ARG A 86 2.20 1.64 20.40
C ARG A 86 2.81 3.01 20.16
N PHE A 87 3.31 3.27 18.95
CA PHE A 87 3.98 4.52 18.62
C PHE A 87 3.06 5.54 17.94
N GLN A 88 1.75 5.25 17.88
CA GLN A 88 0.73 6.12 17.28
C GLN A 88 1.02 6.48 15.81
N ILE A 89 1.61 5.53 15.08
CA ILE A 89 1.85 5.64 13.64
C ILE A 89 0.53 5.33 12.92
N PRO A 90 0.08 6.17 11.98
CA PRO A 90 -1.15 5.94 11.25
C PRO A 90 -1.19 4.58 10.56
N LEU A 91 -2.24 3.80 10.82
CA LEU A 91 -2.47 2.47 10.24
C LEU A 91 -3.71 2.47 9.35
N ILE A 92 -3.51 2.22 8.06
CA ILE A 92 -4.56 1.99 7.09
C ILE A 92 -4.67 0.48 6.86
N ALA A 93 -5.82 -0.10 7.15
CA ALA A 93 -6.12 -1.49 6.83
C ALA A 93 -6.71 -1.58 5.41
N LEU A 94 -6.18 -2.48 4.58
CA LEU A 94 -6.77 -2.85 3.29
C LEU A 94 -7.15 -4.33 3.36
N THR A 95 -8.45 -4.61 3.40
CA THR A 95 -9.00 -5.94 3.67
C THR A 95 -10.38 -6.12 3.04
N SER A 96 -10.83 -7.36 2.86
CA SER A 96 -12.23 -7.68 2.51
C SER A 96 -13.15 -7.74 3.73
N GLN A 97 -12.58 -7.82 4.93
CA GLN A 97 -13.33 -8.06 6.17
C GLN A 97 -13.13 -6.91 7.15
N ARG A 98 -14.11 -5.99 7.17
CA ARG A 98 -14.06 -4.81 8.07
C ARG A 98 -13.94 -5.19 9.54
N ASP A 99 -14.64 -6.26 9.94
CA ASP A 99 -14.73 -6.69 11.33
C ASP A 99 -13.60 -7.65 11.75
N SER A 100 -12.62 -7.89 10.86
CA SER A 100 -11.44 -8.67 11.15
C SER A 100 -10.52 -8.00 12.17
N THR A 101 -9.53 -8.73 12.66
CA THR A 101 -8.50 -8.22 13.57
C THR A 101 -7.79 -6.99 12.99
N LEU A 102 -7.35 -7.06 11.73
CA LEU A 102 -6.72 -5.93 11.06
C LEU A 102 -7.70 -4.77 10.87
N GLY A 103 -8.93 -5.05 10.42
CA GLY A 103 -9.93 -4.02 10.18
C GLY A 103 -10.29 -3.23 11.46
N LYS A 104 -10.42 -3.91 12.60
CA LYS A 104 -10.67 -3.27 13.90
C LYS A 104 -9.48 -2.46 14.43
N ARG A 105 -8.26 -2.85 14.07
CA ARG A 105 -7.02 -2.19 14.50
C ARG A 105 -6.64 -0.99 13.63
N GLY A 106 -7.12 -0.93 12.36
CA GLY A 106 -6.87 0.18 11.45
C GLY A 106 -7.49 1.49 11.93
N ASP A 107 -6.76 2.60 11.82
CA ASP A 107 -7.31 3.93 12.05
C ASP A 107 -8.27 4.32 10.91
N GLN A 108 -7.98 3.81 9.72
CA GLN A 108 -8.86 3.83 8.56
C GLN A 108 -8.87 2.46 7.88
N VAL A 109 -10.00 2.11 7.26
CA VAL A 109 -10.17 0.81 6.61
C VAL A 109 -10.66 0.99 5.18
N LEU A 110 -9.85 0.56 4.22
CA LEU A 110 -10.23 0.40 2.83
C LEU A 110 -10.76 -1.03 2.65
N VAL A 111 -12.05 -1.15 2.44
CA VAL A 111 -12.71 -2.46 2.30
C VAL A 111 -12.85 -2.79 0.83
N LEU A 112 -12.34 -3.96 0.42
CA LEU A 112 -12.60 -4.51 -0.91
C LEU A 112 -14.07 -4.89 -1.06
N PRO A 113 -14.67 -4.71 -2.25
CA PRO A 113 -16.03 -5.15 -2.49
C PRO A 113 -16.15 -6.67 -2.34
N PRO A 114 -17.34 -7.20 -2.00
CA PRO A 114 -17.58 -8.63 -1.99
C PRO A 114 -17.19 -9.26 -3.34
N HIS A 115 -16.44 -10.34 -3.30
CA HIS A 115 -15.95 -11.02 -4.49
C HIS A 115 -15.81 -12.53 -4.26
N ARG A 116 -15.79 -13.27 -5.37
CA ARG A 116 -15.34 -14.66 -5.40
C ARG A 116 -14.02 -14.73 -6.11
N GLU A 117 -13.14 -15.61 -5.65
CA GLU A 117 -11.88 -15.86 -6.37
C GLU A 117 -12.20 -16.50 -7.74
N ALA A 118 -11.46 -16.09 -8.77
CA ALA A 118 -11.56 -16.67 -10.11
C ALA A 118 -10.97 -18.10 -10.19
N CYS A 119 -10.30 -18.52 -9.13
CA CYS A 119 -9.78 -19.88 -8.99
C CYS A 119 -10.94 -20.88 -8.99
N PRO A 120 -10.93 -21.94 -9.82
CA PRO A 120 -12.02 -22.94 -9.89
C PRO A 120 -12.33 -23.62 -8.56
N ILE A 121 -11.32 -23.77 -7.69
CA ILE A 121 -11.49 -24.35 -6.36
C ILE A 121 -11.67 -23.28 -5.26
N GLY A 122 -11.69 -21.97 -5.63
CA GLY A 122 -11.93 -20.87 -4.71
C GLY A 122 -10.83 -20.57 -3.70
N LEU A 123 -9.63 -21.14 -3.83
CA LEU A 123 -8.56 -21.04 -2.83
C LEU A 123 -7.42 -20.11 -3.25
N ALA A 124 -7.04 -20.13 -4.53
CA ALA A 124 -5.91 -19.31 -4.99
C ALA A 124 -6.33 -17.83 -5.08
N PRO A 125 -5.60 -16.91 -4.43
CA PRO A 125 -5.86 -15.47 -4.54
C PRO A 125 -5.70 -15.00 -5.99
N THR A 126 -6.78 -14.50 -6.56
CA THR A 126 -6.88 -14.02 -7.95
C THR A 126 -7.67 -12.73 -8.01
N THR A 127 -8.98 -12.77 -7.86
CA THR A 127 -9.85 -11.58 -7.82
C THR A 127 -9.48 -10.65 -6.68
N SER A 128 -9.24 -11.20 -5.49
CA SER A 128 -8.82 -10.43 -4.32
C SER A 128 -7.52 -9.64 -4.59
N THR A 129 -6.51 -10.29 -5.16
CA THR A 129 -5.22 -9.64 -5.45
C THR A 129 -5.34 -8.60 -6.56
N THR A 130 -6.14 -8.86 -7.59
CA THR A 130 -6.43 -7.91 -8.67
C THR A 130 -7.16 -6.68 -8.13
N ALA A 131 -8.20 -6.87 -7.31
CA ALA A 131 -8.94 -5.77 -6.70
C ALA A 131 -8.05 -4.94 -5.75
N THR A 132 -7.22 -5.60 -4.94
CA THR A 132 -6.24 -4.94 -4.08
C THR A 132 -5.27 -4.09 -4.89
N LEU A 133 -4.74 -4.63 -5.99
CA LEU A 133 -3.83 -3.91 -6.87
C LEU A 133 -4.51 -2.69 -7.50
N ALA A 134 -5.72 -2.85 -8.03
CA ALA A 134 -6.48 -1.76 -8.64
C ALA A 134 -6.75 -0.63 -7.61
N LEU A 135 -7.13 -0.97 -6.39
CA LEU A 135 -7.36 0.00 -5.32
C LEU A 135 -6.06 0.70 -4.89
N GLY A 136 -4.95 -0.03 -4.80
CA GLY A 136 -3.64 0.52 -4.48
C GLY A 136 -3.11 1.45 -5.57
N ASP A 137 -3.30 1.11 -6.84
CA ASP A 137 -2.94 1.98 -7.96
C ASP A 137 -3.84 3.24 -8.03
N ALA A 138 -5.13 3.09 -7.75
CA ALA A 138 -6.03 4.24 -7.63
C ALA A 138 -5.56 5.19 -6.51
N LEU A 139 -5.10 4.64 -5.38
CA LEU A 139 -4.54 5.42 -4.27
C LEU A 139 -3.25 6.14 -4.69
N ALA A 140 -2.35 5.46 -5.38
CA ALA A 140 -1.11 6.06 -5.91
C ALA A 140 -1.41 7.20 -6.88
N MET A 141 -2.36 7.03 -7.80
CA MET A 141 -2.77 8.08 -8.75
C MET A 141 -3.45 9.25 -8.05
N ALA A 142 -4.30 9.01 -7.08
CA ALA A 142 -4.91 10.08 -6.29
C ALA A 142 -3.87 10.89 -5.51
N LEU A 143 -2.87 10.23 -4.94
CA LEU A 143 -1.74 10.89 -4.26
C LEU A 143 -0.87 11.69 -5.25
N MET A 144 -0.60 11.14 -6.43
CA MET A 144 0.13 11.83 -7.50
C MET A 144 -0.53 13.16 -7.85
N VAL A 145 -1.85 13.14 -8.08
CA VAL A 145 -2.64 14.35 -8.36
C VAL A 145 -2.62 15.31 -7.16
N ARG A 146 -2.85 14.79 -5.96
CA ARG A 146 -2.91 15.59 -4.72
C ARG A 146 -1.60 16.31 -4.42
N LYS A 147 -0.47 15.70 -4.76
CA LYS A 147 0.89 16.25 -4.58
C LYS A 147 1.36 17.11 -5.75
N GLY A 148 0.57 17.25 -6.80
CA GLY A 148 0.92 18.04 -7.98
C GLY A 148 2.10 17.48 -8.78
N PHE A 149 2.31 16.14 -8.75
CA PHE A 149 3.39 15.48 -9.47
C PHE A 149 3.17 15.59 -10.99
N THR A 150 4.18 16.07 -11.70
CA THR A 150 4.08 16.44 -13.12
C THR A 150 4.73 15.40 -14.06
N LYS A 151 4.49 15.54 -15.37
CA LYS A 151 5.18 14.75 -16.41
C LYS A 151 6.70 14.96 -16.37
N GLN A 152 7.15 16.17 -15.98
CA GLN A 152 8.59 16.46 -15.86
C GLN A 152 9.19 15.70 -14.67
N ASP A 153 8.50 15.67 -13.52
CA ASP A 153 8.94 14.90 -12.36
C ASP A 153 9.00 13.40 -12.68
N PHE A 154 8.03 12.89 -13.44
CA PHE A 154 8.05 11.51 -13.91
C PHE A 154 9.28 11.19 -14.76
N GLY A 155 9.69 12.11 -15.63
CA GLY A 155 10.89 11.98 -16.45
C GLY A 155 12.18 11.86 -15.63
N VAL A 156 12.26 12.54 -14.48
CA VAL A 156 13.41 12.45 -13.56
C VAL A 156 13.54 11.04 -12.98
N PHE A 157 12.41 10.41 -12.64
CA PHE A 157 12.40 9.05 -12.05
C PHE A 157 12.49 7.93 -13.10
N HIS A 158 12.24 8.25 -14.39
CA HIS A 158 12.24 7.29 -15.50
C HIS A 158 13.14 7.73 -16.65
N PRO A 159 14.46 7.91 -16.41
CA PRO A 159 15.36 8.53 -17.41
C PRO A 159 15.43 7.73 -18.72
N VAL A 160 15.38 6.39 -18.66
CA VAL A 160 15.45 5.52 -19.85
C VAL A 160 14.17 5.60 -20.69
N SER A 161 13.00 5.52 -20.04
CA SER A 161 11.70 5.58 -20.75
C SER A 161 11.42 6.95 -21.36
N TYR A 162 11.87 8.02 -20.71
CA TYR A 162 11.64 9.39 -21.17
C TYR A 162 12.49 9.76 -22.40
N THR A 163 13.70 9.24 -22.51
CA THR A 163 14.56 9.42 -23.69
C THR A 163 14.00 8.72 -24.93
N HIS A 164 13.40 7.55 -24.78
CA HIS A 164 12.77 6.84 -25.89
C HIS A 164 11.49 7.53 -26.40
N LEU A 165 10.69 8.12 -25.52
CA LEU A 165 9.49 8.88 -25.92
C LEU A 165 9.85 10.15 -26.71
N ARG A 166 10.94 10.86 -26.34
CA ARG A 166 11.42 12.03 -27.10
C ARG A 166 12.00 11.69 -28.46
N ALA A 167 12.58 10.49 -28.64
CA ALA A 167 13.15 10.06 -29.90
C ALA A 167 12.08 9.79 -30.98
N HIS A 168 10.81 9.66 -30.61
CA HIS A 168 9.67 9.47 -31.54
C HIS A 168 8.87 10.76 -31.80
N GLU A 169 9.21 11.87 -31.14
CA GLU A 169 8.56 13.18 -31.34
C GLU A 169 9.35 14.12 -32.30
N THR A 170 10.44 13.64 -32.89
CA THR A 170 11.24 14.31 -33.93
C THR A 170 11.18 13.53 -35.25
#